data_45c5897e7288da87dd78781d7ffb2adf
#
_entry.id   45c5897e7288da87dd78781d7ffb2adf
#
_cell.length_a   1.000
_cell.length_b   1.000
_cell.length_c   1.000
_cell.angle_alpha   90.00
_cell.angle_beta   90.00
_cell.angle_gamma   90.00
#
_symmetry.space_group_name_H-M   'P 1'
#
loop_
_entity.id
_entity.type
_entity.pdbx_description
1 polymer ?
#
loop_
_entity_poly.entity_id
_entity_poly.type
_entity_poly.pdbx_seq_one_letter_code
_entity_poly.pdbx_strand_id
1 'polypeptide(L)'
;MMRRLMRWGVLVWMCAGLVVGAAAQGATQEPGAALPWWNDRVFYEIFVRSFQDSDGDGKGDLRGIIERLDYLNDGDPSTTADLGVSGLWLMPVMRSPSYHGYDVLNYRDINPDYGTMDDLRALIAAAHERGVAVIVDMVFNHSSRANPWFSRSAQGQEGFGDFYIWADANPGFRGPDGQQVWHPYGGRFYYGLFGSNMPDFNLENPAVTAELYDIARFWLEDVGVDGLRLDAVKHYVEEGSEQENTASTHAWMGALNAFVTDVDPNALLVGEVWNNTYDASDYVSAGEIDLVFEFDYAQSILDGAGRNDPAGVITLQQRLIEQYPFGQYATFLANHDQNRVMSVLRGNTGQARVAAATLLTSPGVPFLYYGEEIGMLGVKPDERLRTPMQWDETPVTAGFTSARRPWQDLAPGNEEGISVAAQERDPESLLNFYRALIQLRNNEPTLRAGDWLNLRASNRRVYAFLRRAADDTLLVLINYDDQPVTDLELEGRAGALPLVTNAEVIFGEGAAAAPGVADDGSFEAYRPVDALGPYETRVIRLS
;
A
#
# COMPACT_ATOMS: atom_id res chain seq x y z
N MET A 1 -76.35 -43.99 -15.00
CA MET A 1 -75.99 -42.66 -14.50
C MET A 1 -74.46 -42.59 -14.37
N MET A 2 -73.78 -42.03 -15.36
CA MET A 2 -72.34 -42.01 -15.52
C MET A 2 -71.74 -40.78 -14.79
N ARG A 3 -70.78 -40.97 -13.86
CA ARG A 3 -69.92 -39.90 -13.34
C ARG A 3 -68.59 -40.01 -14.01
N ARG A 4 -68.24 -38.97 -14.76
CA ARG A 4 -66.90 -38.76 -15.35
C ARG A 4 -65.90 -38.34 -14.27
N LEU A 5 -64.75 -39.04 -14.15
CA LEU A 5 -63.61 -38.68 -13.41
C LEU A 5 -62.63 -37.86 -14.33
N MET A 6 -62.39 -36.62 -13.96
CA MET A 6 -61.39 -35.75 -14.59
C MET A 6 -60.07 -36.03 -13.96
N ARG A 7 -59.09 -36.52 -14.72
CA ARG A 7 -57.67 -36.65 -14.30
C ARG A 7 -56.93 -35.34 -14.61
N TRP A 8 -56.39 -34.71 -13.60
CA TRP A 8 -55.43 -33.62 -13.74
C TRP A 8 -54.02 -34.21 -13.85
N GLY A 9 -53.36 -34.02 -14.98
CA GLY A 9 -51.93 -34.33 -15.16
C GLY A 9 -51.10 -33.15 -14.67
N VAL A 10 -50.23 -33.41 -13.69
CA VAL A 10 -49.21 -32.46 -13.25
C VAL A 10 -47.98 -32.63 -14.17
N LEU A 11 -47.71 -31.62 -15.00
CA LEU A 11 -46.48 -31.52 -15.78
C LEU A 11 -45.40 -31.00 -14.85
N VAL A 12 -44.43 -31.86 -14.48
CA VAL A 12 -43.17 -31.46 -13.80
C VAL A 12 -42.20 -31.03 -14.90
N TRP A 13 -41.90 -29.74 -14.95
CA TRP A 13 -40.80 -29.21 -15.73
C TRP A 13 -39.49 -29.44 -14.96
N MET A 14 -38.64 -30.36 -15.42
CA MET A 14 -37.25 -30.42 -15.02
C MET A 14 -36.48 -29.33 -15.78
N CYS A 15 -36.17 -28.24 -15.11
CA CYS A 15 -35.13 -27.33 -15.57
C CYS A 15 -33.77 -27.97 -15.24
N ALA A 16 -33.12 -28.55 -16.24
CA ALA A 16 -31.71 -28.89 -16.17
C ALA A 16 -30.94 -27.59 -16.28
N GLY A 17 -30.52 -27.04 -15.15
CA GLY A 17 -29.56 -25.96 -15.10
C GLY A 17 -28.18 -26.47 -15.55
N LEU A 18 -27.73 -26.08 -16.74
CA LEU A 18 -26.36 -26.16 -17.13
C LEU A 18 -25.57 -25.12 -16.26
N VAL A 19 -24.88 -25.61 -15.26
CA VAL A 19 -23.82 -24.84 -14.62
C VAL A 19 -22.65 -24.83 -15.60
N VAL A 20 -22.59 -23.79 -16.42
CA VAL A 20 -21.37 -23.45 -17.16
C VAL A 20 -20.42 -22.85 -16.13
N GLY A 21 -19.44 -23.63 -15.70
CA GLY A 21 -18.30 -23.12 -14.97
C GLY A 21 -17.58 -22.09 -15.86
N ALA A 22 -17.78 -20.81 -15.57
CA ALA A 22 -16.93 -19.76 -16.10
C ALA A 22 -15.55 -19.94 -15.43
N ALA A 23 -14.61 -20.53 -16.16
CA ALA A 23 -13.21 -20.37 -15.86
C ALA A 23 -12.96 -18.86 -15.92
N ALA A 24 -12.54 -18.25 -14.82
CA ALA A 24 -12.06 -16.89 -14.78
C ALA A 24 -10.84 -16.80 -15.68
N GLN A 25 -11.06 -16.39 -16.93
CA GLN A 25 -9.98 -15.87 -17.76
C GLN A 25 -9.63 -14.52 -17.13
N GLY A 26 -8.43 -14.38 -16.63
CA GLY A 26 -7.88 -13.10 -16.20
C GLY A 26 -8.23 -12.05 -17.25
N ALA A 27 -8.97 -11.03 -16.85
CA ALA A 27 -9.36 -9.95 -17.72
C ALA A 27 -8.08 -9.23 -18.18
N THR A 28 -7.58 -9.56 -19.37
CA THR A 28 -6.61 -8.73 -20.05
C THR A 28 -7.31 -7.42 -20.32
N GLN A 29 -6.94 -6.38 -19.56
CA GLN A 29 -7.44 -5.03 -19.79
C GLN A 29 -7.13 -4.66 -21.24
N GLU A 30 -8.14 -4.21 -21.98
CA GLU A 30 -7.96 -3.70 -23.34
C GLU A 30 -6.92 -2.57 -23.29
N PRO A 31 -5.89 -2.56 -24.15
CA PRO A 31 -4.94 -1.46 -24.21
C PRO A 31 -5.66 -0.15 -24.48
N GLY A 32 -5.67 0.76 -23.51
CA GLY A 32 -6.31 2.07 -23.60
C GLY A 32 -7.56 2.26 -22.73
N ALA A 33 -7.97 1.29 -21.91
CA ALA A 33 -8.95 1.56 -20.87
C ALA A 33 -8.34 2.50 -19.82
N ALA A 34 -9.08 3.55 -19.44
CA ALA A 34 -8.64 4.45 -18.38
C ALA A 34 -8.49 3.68 -17.07
N LEU A 35 -7.31 3.75 -16.46
CA LEU A 35 -7.09 3.19 -15.13
C LEU A 35 -7.86 4.01 -14.09
N PRO A 36 -8.23 3.39 -12.94
CA PRO A 36 -8.77 4.12 -11.81
C PRO A 36 -7.84 5.27 -11.37
N TRP A 37 -8.41 6.29 -10.74
CA TRP A 37 -7.68 7.52 -10.36
C TRP A 37 -6.47 7.24 -9.45
N TRP A 38 -6.52 6.22 -8.60
CA TRP A 38 -5.42 5.85 -7.69
C TRP A 38 -4.16 5.35 -8.42
N ASN A 39 -4.27 4.86 -9.63
CA ASN A 39 -3.10 4.46 -10.43
C ASN A 39 -2.21 5.66 -10.83
N ASP A 40 -2.78 6.86 -10.84
CA ASP A 40 -2.03 8.11 -11.09
C ASP A 40 -1.38 8.68 -9.83
N ARG A 41 -1.46 7.97 -8.68
CA ARG A 41 -0.99 8.47 -7.40
C ARG A 41 0.31 7.84 -6.94
N VAL A 42 1.01 8.59 -6.09
CA VAL A 42 2.03 8.11 -5.18
C VAL A 42 1.54 8.40 -3.78
N PHE A 43 1.28 7.36 -3.00
CA PHE A 43 0.77 7.51 -1.64
C PHE A 43 1.92 7.63 -0.63
N TYR A 44 1.66 8.35 0.45
CA TYR A 44 2.58 8.54 1.55
C TYR A 44 1.89 8.18 2.87
N GLU A 45 2.39 7.17 3.55
CA GLU A 45 1.88 6.67 4.83
C GLU A 45 2.39 7.57 5.97
N ILE A 46 1.46 8.09 6.77
CA ILE A 46 1.75 8.98 7.89
C ILE A 46 1.28 8.37 9.20
N PHE A 47 2.22 8.20 10.14
CA PHE A 47 1.87 8.05 11.54
C PHE A 47 1.72 9.42 12.17
N VAL A 48 0.47 9.87 12.37
CA VAL A 48 0.13 11.24 12.81
C VAL A 48 0.92 11.64 14.04
N ARG A 49 0.99 10.76 15.05
CA ARG A 49 1.72 10.98 16.31
C ARG A 49 3.20 11.33 16.14
N SER A 50 3.79 10.98 15.01
CA SER A 50 5.23 11.12 14.75
C SER A 50 5.58 12.03 13.58
N PHE A 51 4.61 12.68 12.94
CA PHE A 51 4.91 13.47 11.75
C PHE A 51 5.30 14.91 12.08
N GLN A 52 4.42 15.68 12.74
CA GLN A 52 4.70 17.05 13.20
C GLN A 52 3.78 17.40 14.37
N ASP A 53 4.34 17.98 15.40
CA ASP A 53 3.63 18.51 16.57
C ASP A 53 3.44 20.02 16.41
N SER A 54 2.20 20.49 16.31
CA SER A 54 1.86 21.89 16.12
C SER A 54 1.60 22.63 17.44
N ASP A 55 1.19 21.94 18.51
CA ASP A 55 0.77 22.55 19.77
C ASP A 55 1.81 22.48 20.90
N GLY A 56 2.89 21.69 20.69
CA GLY A 56 4.00 21.61 21.61
C GLY A 56 3.78 20.67 22.79
N ASP A 57 2.91 19.66 22.67
CA ASP A 57 2.70 18.64 23.70
C ASP A 57 3.66 17.45 23.59
N GLY A 58 4.45 17.39 22.51
CA GLY A 58 5.42 16.33 22.21
C GLY A 58 4.88 15.23 21.33
N LYS A 59 3.64 15.33 20.86
CA LYS A 59 3.00 14.37 19.95
C LYS A 59 2.59 15.08 18.66
N GLY A 60 2.73 14.40 17.54
CA GLY A 60 2.24 14.90 16.27
C GLY A 60 0.71 14.93 16.21
N ASP A 61 0.18 15.84 15.42
CA ASP A 61 -1.23 16.11 15.28
C ASP A 61 -1.63 16.46 13.84
N LEU A 62 -2.94 16.56 13.58
CA LEU A 62 -3.49 16.82 12.25
C LEU A 62 -3.13 18.21 11.72
N ARG A 63 -3.00 19.21 12.60
CA ARG A 63 -2.57 20.57 12.21
C ARG A 63 -1.09 20.58 11.84
N GLY A 64 -0.27 19.79 12.53
CA GLY A 64 1.13 19.59 12.17
C GLY A 64 1.29 19.00 10.77
N ILE A 65 0.41 18.09 10.35
CA ILE A 65 0.41 17.61 8.95
C ILE A 65 0.07 18.77 8.00
N ILE A 66 -0.93 19.60 8.31
CA ILE A 66 -1.28 20.77 7.48
C ILE A 66 -0.07 21.72 7.34
N GLU A 67 0.70 21.96 8.40
CA GLU A 67 1.91 22.80 8.38
C GLU A 67 3.01 22.24 7.48
N ARG A 68 2.98 20.92 7.19
CA ARG A 68 3.97 20.22 6.37
C ARG A 68 3.45 19.79 4.99
N LEU A 69 2.23 20.21 4.60
CA LEU A 69 1.68 19.86 3.29
C LEU A 69 2.56 20.35 2.14
N ASP A 70 3.17 21.52 2.24
CA ASP A 70 4.04 22.07 1.19
C ASP A 70 5.35 21.25 1.02
N TYR A 71 5.78 20.49 2.03
CA TYR A 71 6.85 19.51 1.88
C TYR A 71 6.39 18.28 1.08
N LEU A 72 5.15 17.84 1.31
CA LEU A 72 4.56 16.67 0.67
C LEU A 72 4.13 16.98 -0.77
N ASN A 73 3.41 18.09 -0.95
CA ASN A 73 2.95 18.61 -2.23
C ASN A 73 2.51 20.07 -2.05
N ASP A 74 3.14 20.99 -2.76
CA ASP A 74 2.84 22.43 -2.68
C ASP A 74 1.68 22.88 -3.59
N GLY A 75 1.13 21.96 -4.40
CA GLY A 75 0.04 22.20 -5.34
C GLY A 75 0.46 22.86 -6.64
N ASP A 76 1.74 23.13 -6.85
CA ASP A 76 2.29 23.72 -8.08
C ASP A 76 3.14 22.69 -8.84
N PRO A 77 2.64 22.10 -9.93
CA PRO A 77 3.37 21.07 -10.68
C PRO A 77 4.63 21.62 -11.39
N SER A 78 4.87 22.93 -11.36
CA SER A 78 6.07 23.55 -11.95
C SER A 78 7.25 23.62 -10.98
N THR A 79 7.03 23.38 -9.67
CA THR A 79 8.10 23.33 -8.67
C THR A 79 8.69 21.94 -8.55
N THR A 80 9.81 21.84 -7.88
CA THR A 80 10.52 20.57 -7.60
C THR A 80 11.00 20.52 -6.14
N ALA A 81 10.49 21.43 -5.32
CA ALA A 81 10.93 21.59 -3.94
C ALA A 81 10.19 20.66 -2.97
N ASP A 82 8.97 20.26 -3.34
CA ASP A 82 8.17 19.31 -2.61
C ASP A 82 8.55 17.84 -2.91
N LEU A 83 7.96 16.90 -2.21
CA LEU A 83 8.14 15.48 -2.48
C LEU A 83 7.34 15.01 -3.71
N GLY A 84 6.23 15.70 -4.04
CA GLY A 84 5.36 15.41 -5.18
C GLY A 84 4.41 14.24 -4.96
N VAL A 85 4.16 13.82 -3.72
CA VAL A 85 3.17 12.78 -3.42
C VAL A 85 1.76 13.29 -3.66
N SER A 86 0.87 12.41 -4.08
CA SER A 86 -0.49 12.78 -4.50
C SER A 86 -1.59 11.98 -3.79
N GLY A 87 -1.23 11.21 -2.78
CA GLY A 87 -2.13 10.55 -1.84
C GLY A 87 -1.52 10.46 -0.46
N LEU A 88 -2.33 10.60 0.60
CA LEU A 88 -1.94 10.37 1.98
C LEU A 88 -2.69 9.16 2.52
N TRP A 89 -1.98 8.27 3.18
CA TRP A 89 -2.57 7.24 4.04
C TRP A 89 -2.30 7.61 5.48
N LEU A 90 -3.34 7.94 6.24
CA LEU A 90 -3.26 8.20 7.67
C LEU A 90 -3.46 6.89 8.44
N MET A 91 -2.46 6.44 9.20
CA MET A 91 -2.62 5.38 10.19
C MET A 91 -3.77 5.73 11.15
N PRO A 92 -4.32 4.79 11.94
CA PRO A 92 -5.58 5.00 12.65
C PRO A 92 -5.64 6.32 13.42
N VAL A 93 -6.57 7.19 13.05
CA VAL A 93 -6.82 8.50 13.67
C VAL A 93 -7.93 8.47 14.70
N MET A 94 -8.67 7.36 14.80
CA MET A 94 -9.80 7.20 15.68
C MET A 94 -9.37 7.22 17.14
N ARG A 95 -10.32 7.54 18.02
CA ARG A 95 -10.08 7.51 19.47
C ARG A 95 -9.66 6.12 19.92
N SER A 96 -8.47 6.04 20.52
CA SER A 96 -7.83 4.81 20.99
C SER A 96 -7.09 5.06 22.31
N PRO A 97 -6.95 4.06 23.21
CA PRO A 97 -6.18 4.21 24.44
C PRO A 97 -4.68 3.98 24.23
N SER A 98 -4.26 3.39 23.10
CA SER A 98 -2.86 3.11 22.79
C SER A 98 -2.25 4.16 21.89
N TYR A 99 -0.90 4.17 21.83
CA TYR A 99 -0.17 5.05 20.93
C TYR A 99 -0.32 4.63 19.45
N HIS A 100 -0.55 3.34 19.18
CA HIS A 100 -0.62 2.81 17.80
C HIS A 100 -1.98 3.02 17.13
N GLY A 101 -3.07 3.19 17.89
CA GLY A 101 -4.38 3.49 17.33
C GLY A 101 -5.24 2.29 16.92
N TYR A 102 -4.67 1.08 16.79
CA TYR A 102 -5.39 -0.09 16.28
C TYR A 102 -6.41 -0.69 17.26
N ASP A 103 -6.39 -0.35 18.55
CA ASP A 103 -7.41 -0.74 19.53
C ASP A 103 -8.46 0.38 19.71
N VAL A 104 -9.39 0.47 18.76
CA VAL A 104 -10.34 1.58 18.64
C VAL A 104 -11.39 1.57 19.74
N LEU A 105 -11.60 2.74 20.39
CA LEU A 105 -12.65 3.00 21.37
C LEU A 105 -13.92 3.59 20.75
N ASN A 106 -13.77 4.46 19.76
CA ASN A 106 -14.87 5.11 19.06
C ASN A 106 -14.47 5.37 17.61
N TYR A 107 -15.18 4.74 16.68
CA TYR A 107 -14.90 4.80 15.25
C TYR A 107 -15.33 6.12 14.57
N ARG A 108 -16.15 6.95 15.23
CA ARG A 108 -16.66 8.21 14.70
C ARG A 108 -16.09 9.43 15.42
N ASP A 109 -14.97 9.27 16.12
CA ASP A 109 -14.33 10.34 16.89
C ASP A 109 -12.82 10.31 16.68
N ILE A 110 -12.17 11.46 16.72
CA ILE A 110 -10.72 11.59 16.56
C ILE A 110 -10.02 11.36 17.91
N ASN A 111 -8.83 10.80 17.87
CA ASN A 111 -7.96 10.70 19.02
C ASN A 111 -7.65 12.12 19.54
N PRO A 112 -7.95 12.45 20.80
CA PRO A 112 -7.72 13.78 21.34
C PRO A 112 -6.26 14.23 21.31
N ASP A 113 -5.30 13.30 21.22
CA ASP A 113 -3.89 13.63 20.98
C ASP A 113 -3.62 14.16 19.55
N TYR A 114 -4.56 13.97 18.61
CA TYR A 114 -4.41 14.37 17.21
C TYR A 114 -5.24 15.60 16.83
N GLY A 115 -6.13 16.05 17.71
CA GLY A 115 -7.01 17.18 17.47
C GLY A 115 -8.49 16.79 17.41
N THR A 116 -9.23 17.41 16.52
CA THR A 116 -10.69 17.28 16.39
C THR A 116 -11.09 16.81 15.00
N MET A 117 -12.37 16.43 14.83
CA MET A 117 -12.94 16.12 13.52
C MET A 117 -12.87 17.33 12.57
N ASP A 118 -12.96 18.56 13.08
CA ASP A 118 -12.82 19.76 12.26
C ASP A 118 -11.37 19.97 11.79
N ASP A 119 -10.38 19.57 12.59
CA ASP A 119 -8.96 19.58 12.16
C ASP A 119 -8.72 18.55 11.05
N LEU A 120 -9.33 17.36 11.12
CA LEU A 120 -9.24 16.37 10.05
C LEU A 120 -9.90 16.88 8.76
N ARG A 121 -11.10 17.47 8.85
CA ARG A 121 -11.76 18.06 7.67
C ARG A 121 -10.94 19.20 7.07
N ALA A 122 -10.27 20.00 7.90
CA ALA A 122 -9.36 21.04 7.43
C ALA A 122 -8.14 20.45 6.72
N LEU A 123 -7.57 19.33 7.21
CA LEU A 123 -6.49 18.61 6.54
C LEU A 123 -6.95 18.07 5.18
N ILE A 124 -8.10 17.40 5.11
CA ILE A 124 -8.66 16.87 3.87
C ILE A 124 -8.87 18.01 2.85
N ALA A 125 -9.49 19.11 3.26
CA ALA A 125 -9.70 20.26 2.38
C ALA A 125 -8.38 20.84 1.85
N ALA A 126 -7.37 21.02 2.72
CA ALA A 126 -6.06 21.54 2.33
C ALA A 126 -5.28 20.59 1.42
N ALA A 127 -5.43 19.26 1.60
CA ALA A 127 -4.87 18.24 0.72
C ALA A 127 -5.57 18.27 -0.64
N HIS A 128 -6.90 18.31 -0.68
CA HIS A 128 -7.68 18.37 -1.92
C HIS A 128 -7.39 19.64 -2.74
N GLU A 129 -7.17 20.80 -2.09
CA GLU A 129 -6.73 22.02 -2.77
C GLU A 129 -5.41 21.85 -3.53
N ARG A 130 -4.56 20.90 -3.12
CA ARG A 130 -3.30 20.54 -3.76
C ARG A 130 -3.42 19.33 -4.71
N GLY A 131 -4.64 18.79 -4.88
CA GLY A 131 -4.87 17.58 -5.68
C GLY A 131 -4.40 16.29 -5.00
N VAL A 132 -4.22 16.30 -3.68
CA VAL A 132 -3.76 15.17 -2.88
C VAL A 132 -4.98 14.47 -2.27
N ALA A 133 -5.15 13.18 -2.55
CA ALA A 133 -6.18 12.33 -1.95
C ALA A 133 -5.82 11.93 -0.51
N VAL A 134 -6.83 11.66 0.32
CA VAL A 134 -6.63 11.23 1.71
C VAL A 134 -7.40 9.95 1.98
N ILE A 135 -6.71 8.88 2.33
CA ILE A 135 -7.32 7.63 2.82
C ILE A 135 -7.00 7.43 4.30
N VAL A 136 -7.90 6.77 5.01
CA VAL A 136 -7.74 6.49 6.44
C VAL A 136 -7.70 5.00 6.71
N ASP A 137 -6.97 4.64 7.76
CA ASP A 137 -6.85 3.26 8.22
C ASP A 137 -8.12 2.85 8.97
N MET A 138 -8.73 1.73 8.59
CA MET A 138 -9.99 1.25 9.13
C MET A 138 -9.82 -0.15 9.74
N VAL A 139 -10.00 -0.23 11.05
CA VAL A 139 -9.81 -1.45 11.84
C VAL A 139 -11.17 -2.14 12.01
N PHE A 140 -11.55 -3.00 11.06
CA PHE A 140 -12.84 -3.69 11.09
C PHE A 140 -12.77 -5.11 11.69
N ASN A 141 -11.58 -5.67 11.86
CA ASN A 141 -11.41 -6.98 12.46
C ASN A 141 -11.75 -6.99 13.96
N HIS A 142 -11.33 -5.98 14.69
CA HIS A 142 -11.39 -5.95 16.16
C HIS A 142 -11.58 -4.54 16.69
N SER A 143 -11.81 -4.42 17.99
CA SER A 143 -11.79 -3.14 18.69
C SER A 143 -10.94 -3.20 19.96
N SER A 144 -10.82 -2.08 20.66
CA SER A 144 -10.30 -2.11 22.03
C SER A 144 -11.21 -2.93 22.96
N ARG A 145 -10.62 -3.71 23.86
CA ARG A 145 -11.37 -4.30 24.98
C ARG A 145 -12.04 -3.26 25.88
N ALA A 146 -11.57 -2.02 25.85
CA ALA A 146 -12.19 -0.89 26.54
C ALA A 146 -13.33 -0.24 25.75
N ASN A 147 -13.60 -0.68 24.52
CA ASN A 147 -14.74 -0.22 23.74
C ASN A 147 -16.06 -0.54 24.50
N PRO A 148 -17.00 0.42 24.58
CA PRO A 148 -18.28 0.20 25.25
C PRO A 148 -19.07 -1.01 24.74
N TRP A 149 -18.93 -1.36 23.46
CA TRP A 149 -19.58 -2.55 22.87
C TRP A 149 -19.08 -3.85 23.50
N PHE A 150 -17.77 -3.96 23.77
CA PHE A 150 -17.22 -5.14 24.42
C PHE A 150 -17.82 -5.36 25.82
N SER A 151 -17.92 -4.32 26.64
CA SER A 151 -18.50 -4.44 27.99
C SER A 151 -19.99 -4.81 27.96
N ARG A 152 -20.75 -4.28 26.99
CA ARG A 152 -22.17 -4.60 26.77
C ARG A 152 -22.34 -6.05 26.28
N SER A 153 -21.48 -6.50 25.37
CA SER A 153 -21.45 -7.90 24.89
C SER A 153 -21.11 -8.88 26.01
N ALA A 154 -20.07 -8.57 26.81
CA ALA A 154 -19.68 -9.39 27.96
C ALA A 154 -20.78 -9.55 29.01
N GLN A 155 -21.66 -8.56 29.16
CA GLN A 155 -22.82 -8.58 30.05
C GLN A 155 -24.05 -9.26 29.43
N GLY A 156 -23.99 -9.68 28.16
CA GLY A 156 -25.13 -10.24 27.43
C GLY A 156 -26.26 -9.23 27.23
N GLN A 157 -25.94 -7.91 27.14
CA GLN A 157 -26.95 -6.88 26.94
C GLN A 157 -27.67 -7.14 25.60
N GLU A 158 -28.99 -6.97 25.60
CA GLU A 158 -29.83 -7.13 24.41
C GLU A 158 -29.27 -6.31 23.23
N GLY A 159 -29.14 -6.96 22.05
CA GLY A 159 -28.54 -6.40 20.85
C GLY A 159 -27.01 -6.37 20.81
N PHE A 160 -26.32 -6.73 21.91
CA PHE A 160 -24.84 -6.75 21.97
C PHE A 160 -24.25 -8.10 22.36
N GLY A 161 -25.05 -9.08 22.78
CA GLY A 161 -24.56 -10.31 23.38
C GLY A 161 -23.56 -11.10 22.53
N ASP A 162 -23.65 -11.01 21.23
CA ASP A 162 -22.83 -11.69 20.23
C ASP A 162 -22.11 -10.72 19.25
N PHE A 163 -21.85 -9.48 19.70
CA PHE A 163 -21.03 -8.51 18.95
C PHE A 163 -19.58 -8.95 18.79
N TYR A 164 -19.09 -9.74 19.72
CA TYR A 164 -17.76 -10.35 19.70
C TYR A 164 -17.89 -11.88 19.74
N ILE A 165 -16.82 -12.57 19.40
CA ILE A 165 -16.79 -14.02 19.34
C ILE A 165 -16.55 -14.57 20.74
N TRP A 166 -17.54 -15.32 21.29
CA TRP A 166 -17.50 -15.87 22.64
C TRP A 166 -17.58 -17.40 22.65
N ALA A 167 -16.93 -18.02 23.65
CA ALA A 167 -17.05 -19.44 23.95
C ALA A 167 -17.22 -19.66 25.45
N ASP A 168 -18.07 -20.63 25.87
CA ASP A 168 -18.30 -20.97 27.26
C ASP A 168 -17.12 -21.75 27.88
N ALA A 169 -16.34 -22.42 27.03
CA ALA A 169 -15.11 -23.11 27.40
C ALA A 169 -14.02 -22.78 26.39
N ASN A 170 -12.75 -22.81 26.83
CA ASN A 170 -11.62 -22.56 25.92
C ASN A 170 -11.60 -23.60 24.78
N PRO A 171 -11.76 -23.22 23.52
CA PRO A 171 -11.70 -24.14 22.39
C PRO A 171 -10.33 -24.80 22.17
N GLY A 172 -9.26 -24.22 22.73
CA GLY A 172 -7.95 -24.85 22.82
C GLY A 172 -7.02 -24.74 21.64
N PHE A 173 -7.49 -24.20 20.51
CA PHE A 173 -6.61 -23.92 19.37
C PHE A 173 -5.88 -22.58 19.53
N ARG A 174 -4.82 -22.42 18.76
CA ARG A 174 -3.98 -21.23 18.73
C ARG A 174 -4.14 -20.50 17.40
N GLY A 175 -3.69 -19.25 17.34
CA GLY A 175 -3.62 -18.47 16.11
C GLY A 175 -2.58 -19.00 15.13
N PRO A 176 -2.55 -18.45 13.90
CA PRO A 176 -1.67 -18.90 12.83
C PRO A 176 -0.18 -18.86 13.21
N ASP A 177 0.24 -17.86 13.98
CA ASP A 177 1.61 -17.72 14.49
C ASP A 177 1.86 -18.47 15.81
N GLY A 178 0.93 -19.33 16.23
CA GLY A 178 1.01 -20.08 17.47
C GLY A 178 0.68 -19.27 18.73
N GLN A 179 0.19 -18.04 18.59
CA GLN A 179 -0.20 -17.14 19.67
C GLN A 179 -1.50 -17.61 20.33
N GLN A 180 -1.73 -17.12 21.57
CA GLN A 180 -2.99 -17.33 22.27
C GLN A 180 -4.07 -16.42 21.67
N VAL A 181 -5.20 -17.00 21.25
CA VAL A 181 -6.34 -16.27 20.66
C VAL A 181 -7.61 -16.32 21.52
N TRP A 182 -7.68 -17.24 22.50
CA TRP A 182 -8.80 -17.32 23.42
C TRP A 182 -8.42 -16.78 24.81
N HIS A 183 -9.10 -15.72 25.23
CA HIS A 183 -8.79 -14.96 26.44
C HIS A 183 -9.92 -15.06 27.46
N PRO A 184 -9.63 -15.40 28.74
CA PRO A 184 -10.66 -15.56 29.77
C PRO A 184 -11.26 -14.22 30.19
N TYR A 185 -12.59 -14.16 30.32
CA TYR A 185 -13.32 -13.03 30.85
C TYR A 185 -14.68 -13.44 31.45
N GLY A 186 -14.94 -13.09 32.71
CA GLY A 186 -16.24 -13.31 33.34
C GLY A 186 -16.73 -14.76 33.39
N GLY A 187 -15.84 -15.76 33.38
CA GLY A 187 -16.18 -17.18 33.34
C GLY A 187 -16.39 -17.75 31.93
N ARG A 188 -16.24 -16.95 30.90
CA ARG A 188 -16.26 -17.32 29.46
C ARG A 188 -14.90 -17.01 28.83
N PHE A 189 -14.77 -17.27 27.52
CA PHE A 189 -13.63 -16.89 26.72
C PHE A 189 -14.11 -16.06 25.53
N TYR A 190 -13.36 -15.02 25.18
CA TYR A 190 -13.54 -14.30 23.93
C TYR A 190 -12.35 -14.53 23.01
N TYR A 191 -12.61 -14.44 21.70
CA TYR A 191 -11.58 -14.51 20.69
C TYR A 191 -10.91 -13.14 20.52
N GLY A 192 -9.61 -13.12 20.32
CA GLY A 192 -8.81 -11.93 20.07
C GLY A 192 -7.48 -12.33 19.44
N LEU A 193 -7.42 -12.29 18.12
CA LEU A 193 -6.28 -12.75 17.32
C LEU A 193 -5.00 -11.99 17.70
N PHE A 194 -5.10 -10.67 17.78
CA PHE A 194 -3.99 -9.76 18.07
C PHE A 194 -3.71 -9.55 19.55
N GLY A 195 -4.44 -10.27 20.40
CA GLY A 195 -4.19 -10.30 21.83
C GLY A 195 -5.37 -9.90 22.71
N SER A 196 -5.15 -9.98 24.01
CA SER A 196 -6.23 -9.80 25.01
C SER A 196 -6.82 -8.37 25.07
N ASN A 197 -6.17 -7.39 24.47
CA ASN A 197 -6.69 -6.02 24.45
C ASN A 197 -7.46 -5.67 23.18
N MET A 198 -7.46 -6.57 22.19
CA MET A 198 -8.08 -6.42 20.89
C MET A 198 -9.02 -7.61 20.62
N PRO A 199 -10.23 -7.62 21.20
CA PRO A 199 -11.25 -8.64 20.91
C PRO A 199 -11.77 -8.50 19.49
N ASP A 200 -11.89 -9.61 18.78
CA ASP A 200 -12.38 -9.66 17.42
C ASP A 200 -13.91 -9.55 17.39
N PHE A 201 -14.41 -8.78 16.43
CA PHE A 201 -15.83 -8.67 16.17
C PHE A 201 -16.38 -9.98 15.61
N ASN A 202 -17.64 -10.27 15.91
CA ASN A 202 -18.39 -11.33 15.24
C ASN A 202 -18.99 -10.79 13.94
N LEU A 203 -18.26 -10.84 12.84
CA LEU A 203 -18.70 -10.34 11.54
C LEU A 203 -19.79 -11.20 10.89
N GLU A 204 -20.06 -12.40 11.40
CA GLU A 204 -21.23 -13.18 11.02
C GLU A 204 -22.54 -12.62 11.59
N ASN A 205 -22.45 -11.72 12.59
CA ASN A 205 -23.60 -11.02 13.15
C ASN A 205 -24.01 -9.85 12.23
N PRO A 206 -25.21 -9.88 11.61
CA PRO A 206 -25.64 -8.82 10.71
C PRO A 206 -25.70 -7.41 11.35
N ALA A 207 -25.90 -7.33 12.67
CA ALA A 207 -25.94 -6.04 13.35
C ALA A 207 -24.53 -5.43 13.51
N VAL A 208 -23.50 -6.26 13.67
CA VAL A 208 -22.10 -5.82 13.65
C VAL A 208 -21.72 -5.35 12.26
N THR A 209 -21.98 -6.16 11.23
CA THR A 209 -21.72 -5.80 9.84
C THR A 209 -22.43 -4.51 9.44
N ALA A 210 -23.70 -4.33 9.81
CA ALA A 210 -24.43 -3.10 9.52
C ALA A 210 -23.82 -1.86 10.20
N GLU A 211 -23.34 -1.99 11.45
CA GLU A 211 -22.67 -0.90 12.17
C GLU A 211 -21.32 -0.54 11.52
N LEU A 212 -20.53 -1.53 11.12
CA LEU A 212 -19.25 -1.28 10.43
C LEU A 212 -19.45 -0.63 9.05
N TYR A 213 -20.47 -1.04 8.32
CA TYR A 213 -20.84 -0.42 7.04
C TYR A 213 -21.30 1.04 7.24
N ASP A 214 -22.06 1.33 8.29
CA ASP A 214 -22.45 2.69 8.61
C ASP A 214 -21.26 3.56 9.07
N ILE A 215 -20.24 2.95 9.68
CA ILE A 215 -18.95 3.61 9.95
C ILE A 215 -18.23 3.92 8.63
N ALA A 216 -18.14 2.97 7.69
CA ALA A 216 -17.54 3.23 6.38
C ALA A 216 -18.24 4.40 5.67
N ARG A 217 -19.59 4.39 5.63
CA ARG A 217 -20.38 5.50 5.07
C ARG A 217 -20.05 6.83 5.75
N PHE A 218 -20.00 6.87 7.07
CA PHE A 218 -19.66 8.09 7.82
C PHE A 218 -18.31 8.67 7.37
N TRP A 219 -17.27 7.84 7.21
CA TRP A 219 -15.95 8.31 6.78
C TRP A 219 -15.95 8.78 5.33
N LEU A 220 -16.66 8.11 4.45
CA LEU A 220 -16.71 8.47 3.03
C LEU A 220 -17.63 9.69 2.78
N GLU A 221 -18.87 9.69 3.28
CA GLU A 221 -19.85 10.75 2.99
C GLU A 221 -19.75 11.95 3.93
N ASP A 222 -19.67 11.72 5.27
CA ASP A 222 -19.77 12.82 6.25
C ASP A 222 -18.40 13.46 6.54
N VAL A 223 -17.32 12.68 6.52
CA VAL A 223 -15.95 13.17 6.71
C VAL A 223 -15.32 13.55 5.38
N GLY A 224 -15.55 12.81 4.31
CA GLY A 224 -15.11 13.11 2.95
C GLY A 224 -13.70 12.62 2.63
N VAL A 225 -13.30 11.44 3.15
CA VAL A 225 -12.06 10.78 2.74
C VAL A 225 -12.24 10.10 1.38
N ASP A 226 -11.14 9.95 0.62
CA ASP A 226 -11.15 9.38 -0.73
C ASP A 226 -11.07 7.84 -0.74
N GLY A 227 -10.97 7.22 0.42
CA GLY A 227 -10.90 5.76 0.53
C GLY A 227 -10.50 5.27 1.92
N LEU A 228 -10.45 3.96 2.04
CA LEU A 228 -10.17 3.24 3.28
C LEU A 228 -9.01 2.25 3.07
N ARG A 229 -8.03 2.30 3.96
CA ARG A 229 -7.11 1.17 4.12
C ARG A 229 -7.73 0.20 5.12
N LEU A 230 -7.85 -1.04 4.74
CA LEU A 230 -8.48 -2.07 5.55
C LEU A 230 -7.40 -2.90 6.26
N ASP A 231 -7.41 -2.83 7.59
CA ASP A 231 -6.50 -3.55 8.47
C ASP A 231 -6.85 -5.04 8.52
N ALA A 232 -5.83 -5.92 8.53
CA ALA A 232 -5.94 -7.34 8.83
C ALA A 232 -7.02 -8.13 8.06
N VAL A 233 -7.26 -7.81 6.79
CA VAL A 233 -8.38 -8.33 5.98
C VAL A 233 -8.51 -9.84 6.00
N LYS A 234 -7.40 -10.58 5.89
CA LYS A 234 -7.42 -12.05 5.83
C LYS A 234 -8.03 -12.73 7.07
N HIS A 235 -8.22 -11.98 8.16
CA HIS A 235 -8.69 -12.48 9.46
C HIS A 235 -10.13 -12.09 9.80
N TYR A 236 -10.90 -11.55 8.87
CA TYR A 236 -12.22 -10.95 9.18
C TYR A 236 -13.26 -11.95 9.66
N VAL A 237 -13.31 -13.16 9.11
CA VAL A 237 -14.28 -14.18 9.55
C VAL A 237 -13.58 -15.52 9.67
N GLU A 238 -13.54 -16.07 10.89
CA GLU A 238 -13.00 -17.40 11.15
C GLU A 238 -14.05 -18.49 10.89
N GLU A 239 -13.62 -19.59 10.30
CA GLU A 239 -14.43 -20.81 10.16
C GLU A 239 -13.91 -21.91 11.09
N GLY A 240 -14.31 -21.86 12.35
CA GLY A 240 -13.85 -22.79 13.39
C GLY A 240 -12.39 -22.55 13.77
N SER A 241 -11.47 -23.43 13.37
CA SER A 241 -10.02 -23.27 13.58
C SER A 241 -9.29 -22.71 12.36
N GLU A 242 -9.97 -22.49 11.25
CA GLU A 242 -9.46 -21.80 10.09
C GLU A 242 -9.63 -20.29 10.30
N GLN A 243 -8.52 -19.55 10.31
CA GLN A 243 -8.45 -18.19 10.82
C GLN A 243 -7.93 -17.18 9.79
N GLU A 244 -7.72 -17.63 8.56
CA GLU A 244 -7.16 -16.79 7.46
C GLU A 244 -7.80 -17.16 6.14
N ASN A 245 -8.12 -16.15 5.32
CA ASN A 245 -8.57 -16.31 3.93
C ASN A 245 -9.75 -17.29 3.79
N THR A 246 -10.67 -17.30 4.75
CA THR A 246 -11.85 -18.19 4.72
C THR A 246 -12.83 -17.77 3.62
N ALA A 247 -13.68 -18.71 3.17
CA ALA A 247 -14.73 -18.38 2.22
C ALA A 247 -15.68 -17.30 2.76
N SER A 248 -15.93 -17.28 4.07
CA SER A 248 -16.74 -16.27 4.73
C SER A 248 -16.07 -14.90 4.76
N THR A 249 -14.73 -14.83 4.91
CA THR A 249 -13.95 -13.58 4.77
C THR A 249 -14.11 -13.01 3.36
N HIS A 250 -13.91 -13.80 2.33
CA HIS A 250 -14.10 -13.38 0.93
C HIS A 250 -15.54 -12.90 0.66
N ALA A 251 -16.54 -13.63 1.13
CA ALA A 251 -17.94 -13.23 0.98
C ALA A 251 -18.25 -11.90 1.68
N TRP A 252 -17.70 -11.68 2.89
CA TRP A 252 -17.86 -10.43 3.63
C TRP A 252 -17.18 -9.25 2.92
N MET A 253 -15.98 -9.47 2.40
CA MET A 253 -15.24 -8.46 1.64
C MET A 253 -15.96 -8.05 0.34
N GLY A 254 -16.47 -9.01 -0.43
CA GLY A 254 -17.29 -8.73 -1.61
C GLY A 254 -18.54 -7.92 -1.28
N ALA A 255 -19.18 -8.21 -0.15
CA ALA A 255 -20.35 -7.45 0.32
C ALA A 255 -19.98 -6.03 0.78
N LEU A 256 -18.83 -5.85 1.44
CA LEU A 256 -18.30 -4.53 1.81
C LEU A 256 -17.98 -3.70 0.56
N ASN A 257 -17.29 -4.27 -0.42
CA ASN A 257 -16.97 -3.58 -1.68
C ASN A 257 -18.23 -3.11 -2.39
N ALA A 258 -19.25 -3.99 -2.53
CA ALA A 258 -20.51 -3.62 -3.12
C ALA A 258 -21.22 -2.47 -2.37
N PHE A 259 -21.18 -2.50 -1.03
CA PHE A 259 -21.73 -1.42 -0.20
C PHE A 259 -20.96 -0.11 -0.39
N VAL A 260 -19.63 -0.14 -0.35
CA VAL A 260 -18.79 1.05 -0.53
C VAL A 260 -18.98 1.66 -1.93
N THR A 261 -19.05 0.83 -2.97
CA THR A 261 -19.33 1.28 -4.34
C THR A 261 -20.71 1.95 -4.48
N ASP A 262 -21.71 1.48 -3.71
CA ASP A 262 -23.05 2.12 -3.67
C ASP A 262 -23.03 3.48 -2.94
N VAL A 263 -22.16 3.62 -1.94
CA VAL A 263 -21.95 4.87 -1.20
C VAL A 263 -21.15 5.88 -2.02
N ASP A 264 -19.98 5.49 -2.49
CA ASP A 264 -19.11 6.27 -3.38
C ASP A 264 -18.39 5.35 -4.37
N PRO A 265 -18.78 5.36 -5.65
CA PRO A 265 -18.15 4.52 -6.67
C PRO A 265 -16.68 4.89 -6.98
N ASN A 266 -16.19 6.00 -6.44
CA ASN A 266 -14.81 6.42 -6.60
C ASN A 266 -13.97 6.17 -5.35
N ALA A 267 -14.54 5.67 -4.26
CA ALA A 267 -13.78 5.37 -3.05
C ALA A 267 -12.78 4.24 -3.30
N LEU A 268 -11.53 4.44 -2.87
CA LEU A 268 -10.49 3.41 -2.90
C LEU A 268 -10.62 2.47 -1.69
N LEU A 269 -10.64 1.17 -1.92
CA LEU A 269 -10.38 0.16 -0.90
C LEU A 269 -9.00 -0.46 -1.11
N VAL A 270 -8.07 -0.26 -0.18
CA VAL A 270 -6.78 -0.94 -0.18
C VAL A 270 -6.64 -1.82 1.06
N GLY A 271 -6.40 -3.12 0.84
CA GLY A 271 -6.42 -4.12 1.92
C GLY A 271 -5.03 -4.56 2.36
N GLU A 272 -4.88 -4.77 3.66
CA GLU A 272 -3.75 -5.51 4.19
C GLU A 272 -4.06 -7.00 4.17
N VAL A 273 -3.45 -7.69 3.21
CA VAL A 273 -3.46 -9.15 3.10
C VAL A 273 -2.01 -9.63 3.18
N TRP A 274 -1.47 -9.67 4.40
CA TRP A 274 -0.08 -10.12 4.60
C TRP A 274 0.03 -11.63 4.40
N ASN A 275 0.12 -12.01 3.15
CA ASN A 275 0.23 -13.39 2.70
C ASN A 275 1.06 -13.44 1.41
N ASN A 276 1.20 -14.61 0.80
CA ASN A 276 1.85 -14.76 -0.50
C ASN A 276 1.02 -14.09 -1.62
N THR A 277 1.68 -13.79 -2.74
CA THR A 277 1.07 -13.14 -3.91
C THR A 277 -0.22 -13.82 -4.39
N TYR A 278 -0.31 -15.16 -4.35
CA TYR A 278 -1.51 -15.86 -4.85
C TYR A 278 -2.74 -15.57 -4.00
N ASP A 279 -2.63 -15.77 -2.67
CA ASP A 279 -3.75 -15.52 -1.76
C ASP A 279 -4.14 -14.03 -1.76
N ALA A 280 -3.15 -13.12 -1.83
CA ALA A 280 -3.41 -11.69 -1.89
C ALA A 280 -4.11 -11.27 -3.19
N SER A 281 -3.70 -11.83 -4.35
CA SER A 281 -4.30 -11.50 -5.65
C SER A 281 -5.74 -11.99 -5.80
N ASP A 282 -6.15 -13.02 -5.07
CA ASP A 282 -7.52 -13.56 -5.14
C ASP A 282 -8.55 -12.50 -4.75
N TYR A 283 -8.28 -11.67 -3.72
CA TYR A 283 -9.18 -10.58 -3.30
C TYR A 283 -9.41 -9.53 -4.38
N VAL A 284 -8.36 -9.17 -5.12
CA VAL A 284 -8.46 -8.18 -6.20
C VAL A 284 -9.10 -8.79 -7.43
N SER A 285 -8.71 -10.01 -7.80
CA SER A 285 -9.25 -10.71 -8.97
C SER A 285 -10.72 -11.08 -8.82
N ALA A 286 -11.20 -11.28 -7.59
CA ALA A 286 -12.62 -11.49 -7.28
C ALA A 286 -13.43 -10.18 -7.23
N GLY A 287 -12.78 -9.01 -7.28
CA GLY A 287 -13.43 -7.70 -7.16
C GLY A 287 -13.92 -7.39 -5.74
N GLU A 288 -13.21 -7.88 -4.75
CA GLU A 288 -13.52 -7.70 -3.33
C GLU A 288 -12.79 -6.49 -2.72
N ILE A 289 -11.64 -6.14 -3.29
CA ILE A 289 -10.79 -5.00 -2.93
C ILE A 289 -10.18 -4.43 -4.21
N ASP A 290 -9.94 -3.13 -4.27
CA ASP A 290 -9.31 -2.49 -5.43
C ASP A 290 -7.81 -2.75 -5.51
N LEU A 291 -7.13 -2.64 -4.37
CA LEU A 291 -5.69 -2.86 -4.22
C LEU A 291 -5.41 -3.69 -2.97
N VAL A 292 -4.36 -4.50 -3.01
CA VAL A 292 -3.75 -5.11 -1.82
C VAL A 292 -2.27 -4.77 -1.75
N PHE A 293 -1.72 -4.67 -0.55
CA PHE A 293 -0.29 -4.48 -0.35
C PHE A 293 0.48 -5.75 -0.71
N GLU A 294 1.45 -5.62 -1.62
CA GLU A 294 2.27 -6.73 -2.12
C GLU A 294 3.53 -6.94 -1.28
N PHE A 295 3.39 -7.69 -0.20
CA PHE A 295 4.47 -7.98 0.76
C PHE A 295 5.60 -8.80 0.16
N ASP A 296 5.30 -9.80 -0.68
CA ASP A 296 6.32 -10.59 -1.38
C ASP A 296 7.18 -9.72 -2.29
N TYR A 297 6.56 -8.74 -2.98
CA TYR A 297 7.28 -7.83 -3.87
C TYR A 297 8.16 -6.85 -3.08
N ALA A 298 7.65 -6.29 -1.99
CA ALA A 298 8.42 -5.44 -1.08
C ALA A 298 9.68 -6.17 -0.58
N GLN A 299 9.51 -7.40 -0.07
CA GLN A 299 10.64 -8.23 0.38
C GLN A 299 11.61 -8.54 -0.74
N SER A 300 11.09 -8.85 -1.96
CA SER A 300 11.94 -9.17 -3.10
C SER A 300 12.80 -7.99 -3.57
N ILE A 301 12.25 -6.75 -3.54
CA ILE A 301 13.01 -5.54 -3.88
C ILE A 301 14.14 -5.33 -2.86
N LEU A 302 13.85 -5.42 -1.57
CA LEU A 302 14.85 -5.22 -0.50
C LEU A 302 15.93 -6.31 -0.54
N ASP A 303 15.54 -7.57 -0.75
CA ASP A 303 16.47 -8.69 -0.89
C ASP A 303 17.36 -8.54 -2.12
N GLY A 304 16.77 -8.12 -3.25
CA GLY A 304 17.48 -7.87 -4.49
C GLY A 304 18.51 -6.75 -4.35
N ALA A 305 18.09 -5.61 -3.78
CA ALA A 305 18.99 -4.49 -3.50
C ALA A 305 20.11 -4.89 -2.51
N GLY A 306 19.77 -5.57 -1.42
CA GLY A 306 20.73 -6.00 -0.40
C GLY A 306 21.73 -7.05 -0.87
N ARG A 307 21.40 -7.84 -1.92
CA ARG A 307 22.27 -8.86 -2.54
C ARG A 307 22.91 -8.39 -3.85
N ASN A 308 22.60 -7.19 -4.30
CA ASN A 308 23.01 -6.68 -5.60
C ASN A 308 22.57 -7.63 -6.76
N ASP A 309 21.35 -8.16 -6.70
CA ASP A 309 20.85 -9.16 -7.67
C ASP A 309 19.34 -8.98 -7.95
N PRO A 310 18.93 -8.49 -9.13
CA PRO A 310 17.53 -8.25 -9.46
C PRO A 310 16.72 -9.50 -9.84
N ALA A 311 17.33 -10.69 -9.91
CA ALA A 311 16.68 -11.89 -10.47
C ALA A 311 15.37 -12.26 -9.77
N GLY A 312 15.31 -12.10 -8.43
CA GLY A 312 14.09 -12.32 -7.64
C GLY A 312 13.00 -11.31 -7.98
N VAL A 313 13.37 -10.04 -8.08
CA VAL A 313 12.47 -8.93 -8.45
C VAL A 313 11.85 -9.18 -9.82
N ILE A 314 12.67 -9.51 -10.82
CA ILE A 314 12.21 -9.80 -12.20
C ILE A 314 11.21 -10.95 -12.20
N THR A 315 11.52 -12.04 -11.48
CA THR A 315 10.65 -13.20 -11.41
C THR A 315 9.31 -12.89 -10.77
N LEU A 316 9.34 -12.11 -9.69
CA LEU A 316 8.12 -11.76 -8.98
C LEU A 316 7.29 -10.72 -9.74
N GLN A 317 7.93 -9.71 -10.34
CA GLN A 317 7.23 -8.75 -11.21
C GLN A 317 6.48 -9.45 -12.35
N GLN A 318 7.10 -10.45 -12.97
CA GLN A 318 6.43 -11.26 -14.00
C GLN A 318 5.18 -11.97 -13.42
N ARG A 319 5.29 -12.52 -12.20
CA ARG A 319 4.16 -13.16 -11.51
C ARG A 319 3.04 -12.17 -11.22
N LEU A 320 3.36 -10.95 -10.77
CA LEU A 320 2.33 -9.92 -10.50
C LEU A 320 1.53 -9.58 -11.76
N ILE A 321 2.21 -9.44 -12.90
CA ILE A 321 1.55 -9.20 -14.20
C ILE A 321 0.61 -10.35 -14.60
N GLU A 322 0.93 -11.58 -14.19
CA GLU A 322 0.15 -12.79 -14.50
C GLU A 322 -1.03 -13.01 -13.53
N GLN A 323 -0.93 -12.55 -12.29
CA GLN A 323 -1.91 -12.82 -11.23
C GLN A 323 -2.92 -11.69 -11.01
N TYR A 324 -2.49 -10.43 -11.13
CA TYR A 324 -3.34 -9.28 -10.87
C TYR A 324 -3.97 -8.71 -12.15
N PRO A 325 -5.14 -8.08 -12.09
CA PRO A 325 -5.52 -7.10 -13.08
C PRO A 325 -4.42 -6.04 -13.18
N PHE A 326 -4.11 -5.60 -14.39
CA PHE A 326 -2.92 -4.78 -14.63
C PHE A 326 -2.85 -3.55 -13.72
N GLY A 327 -1.76 -3.43 -12.96
CA GLY A 327 -1.49 -2.30 -12.08
C GLY A 327 -2.36 -2.21 -10.82
N GLN A 328 -3.26 -3.19 -10.56
CA GLN A 328 -4.14 -3.17 -9.40
C GLN A 328 -3.52 -3.89 -8.19
N TYR A 329 -2.38 -3.42 -7.75
CA TYR A 329 -1.68 -3.81 -6.51
C TYR A 329 -0.89 -2.65 -5.95
N ALA A 330 -0.86 -2.53 -4.64
CA ALA A 330 -0.09 -1.53 -3.93
C ALA A 330 1.35 -2.01 -3.72
N THR A 331 2.32 -1.26 -4.24
CA THR A 331 3.74 -1.52 -4.07
C THR A 331 4.31 -0.65 -2.97
N PHE A 332 5.24 -1.16 -2.19
CA PHE A 332 5.90 -0.44 -1.10
C PHE A 332 7.25 -1.10 -0.77
N LEU A 333 8.07 -0.50 0.06
CA LEU A 333 9.32 -1.09 0.54
C LEU A 333 9.24 -1.48 2.01
N ALA A 334 8.65 -0.65 2.84
CA ALA A 334 8.36 -0.91 4.24
C ALA A 334 7.12 -0.13 4.68
N ASN A 335 6.55 -0.51 5.83
CA ASN A 335 5.45 0.18 6.46
C ASN A 335 5.69 0.29 7.99
N HIS A 336 4.69 0.73 8.73
CA HIS A 336 4.74 0.91 10.18
C HIS A 336 4.97 -0.38 10.99
N ASP A 337 4.84 -1.57 10.38
CA ASP A 337 5.01 -2.89 11.00
C ASP A 337 6.30 -3.61 10.60
N GLN A 338 7.09 -3.02 9.71
CA GLN A 338 8.33 -3.61 9.21
C GLN A 338 9.56 -2.77 9.59
N ASN A 339 10.73 -3.42 9.65
CA ASN A 339 11.97 -2.69 9.81
C ASN A 339 12.15 -1.69 8.66
N ARG A 340 12.56 -0.46 8.98
CA ARG A 340 12.75 0.59 7.98
C ARG A 340 13.78 0.19 6.93
N VAL A 341 13.55 0.60 5.69
CA VAL A 341 14.34 0.27 4.49
C VAL A 341 15.84 0.44 4.75
N MET A 342 16.26 1.60 5.25
CA MET A 342 17.67 1.89 5.48
C MET A 342 18.29 0.97 6.55
N SER A 343 17.52 0.51 7.53
CA SER A 343 17.99 -0.47 8.52
C SER A 343 18.16 -1.87 7.90
N VAL A 344 17.25 -2.29 7.03
CA VAL A 344 17.35 -3.57 6.29
C VAL A 344 18.57 -3.55 5.38
N LEU A 345 18.83 -2.44 4.71
CA LEU A 345 19.95 -2.23 3.80
C LEU A 345 21.25 -1.79 4.52
N ARG A 346 21.26 -1.82 5.87
CA ARG A 346 22.44 -1.55 6.71
C ARG A 346 23.11 -0.21 6.45
N GLY A 347 22.33 0.81 6.15
CA GLY A 347 22.82 2.17 5.88
C GLY A 347 23.39 2.38 4.48
N ASN A 348 23.19 1.44 3.55
CA ASN A 348 23.71 1.59 2.18
C ASN A 348 22.74 2.44 1.32
N THR A 349 23.07 3.71 1.13
CA THR A 349 22.30 4.66 0.34
C THR A 349 22.19 4.25 -1.15
N GLY A 350 23.24 3.64 -1.73
CA GLY A 350 23.20 3.14 -3.10
C GLY A 350 22.15 2.06 -3.29
N GLN A 351 22.08 1.09 -2.36
CA GLN A 351 21.05 0.05 -2.36
C GLN A 351 19.64 0.64 -2.12
N ALA A 352 19.52 1.67 -1.27
CA ALA A 352 18.24 2.36 -1.06
C ALA A 352 17.76 3.07 -2.34
N ARG A 353 18.66 3.72 -3.09
CA ARG A 353 18.35 4.32 -4.39
C ARG A 353 17.86 3.26 -5.40
N VAL A 354 18.49 2.10 -5.46
CA VAL A 354 18.06 0.99 -6.33
C VAL A 354 16.66 0.50 -5.95
N ALA A 355 16.39 0.35 -4.65
CA ALA A 355 15.07 -0.05 -4.17
C ALA A 355 13.99 1.00 -4.53
N ALA A 356 14.26 2.29 -4.28
CA ALA A 356 13.37 3.41 -4.63
C ALA A 356 13.12 3.47 -6.15
N ALA A 357 14.17 3.34 -6.97
CA ALA A 357 14.03 3.33 -8.41
C ALA A 357 13.18 2.15 -8.90
N THR A 358 13.38 0.97 -8.34
CA THR A 358 12.57 -0.21 -8.66
C THR A 358 11.10 0.04 -8.29
N LEU A 359 10.83 0.53 -7.08
CA LEU A 359 9.47 0.85 -6.63
C LEU A 359 8.76 1.85 -7.56
N LEU A 360 9.42 2.98 -7.87
CA LEU A 360 8.78 4.11 -8.54
C LEU A 360 8.73 4.00 -10.07
N THR A 361 9.51 3.10 -10.68
CA THR A 361 9.47 2.86 -12.14
C THR A 361 8.71 1.60 -12.53
N SER A 362 8.45 0.69 -11.61
CA SER A 362 7.65 -0.52 -11.84
C SER A 362 6.15 -0.22 -11.94
N PRO A 363 5.35 -1.14 -12.52
CA PRO A 363 3.88 -1.11 -12.42
C PRO A 363 3.40 -1.22 -10.97
N GLY A 364 2.12 -0.88 -10.76
CA GLY A 364 1.47 -0.85 -9.44
C GLY A 364 1.37 0.57 -8.88
N VAL A 365 0.70 0.71 -7.74
CA VAL A 365 0.49 1.98 -7.05
C VAL A 365 1.47 2.08 -5.89
N PRO A 366 2.47 2.98 -5.93
CA PRO A 366 3.49 3.05 -4.90
C PRO A 366 3.00 3.75 -3.63
N PHE A 367 3.36 3.17 -2.49
CA PHE A 367 3.17 3.69 -1.14
C PHE A 367 4.55 3.85 -0.48
N LEU A 368 4.81 5.01 0.10
CA LEU A 368 6.04 5.34 0.81
C LEU A 368 5.75 5.50 2.30
N TYR A 369 6.55 4.93 3.17
CA TYR A 369 6.44 5.14 4.60
C TYR A 369 7.19 6.42 5.02
N TYR A 370 6.59 7.31 5.81
CA TYR A 370 7.21 8.59 6.19
C TYR A 370 8.65 8.41 6.70
N GLY A 371 9.54 9.28 6.22
CA GLY A 371 10.97 9.26 6.54
C GLY A 371 11.78 8.21 5.78
N GLU A 372 11.17 7.41 4.89
CA GLU A 372 11.88 6.52 3.99
C GLU A 372 12.74 7.31 3.02
N GLU A 373 12.22 8.41 2.50
CA GLU A 373 12.85 9.30 1.55
C GLU A 373 14.11 10.01 2.09
N ILE A 374 14.23 10.13 3.41
CA ILE A 374 15.46 10.67 4.05
C ILE A 374 16.33 9.57 4.67
N GLY A 375 15.92 8.30 4.53
CA GLY A 375 16.67 7.16 5.04
C GLY A 375 16.62 6.99 6.56
N MET A 376 15.51 7.33 7.22
CA MET A 376 15.34 7.09 8.66
C MET A 376 15.59 5.63 9.02
N LEU A 377 16.27 5.41 10.14
CA LEU A 377 16.55 4.09 10.68
C LEU A 377 15.46 3.65 11.66
N GLY A 378 15.25 2.33 11.76
CA GLY A 378 14.34 1.74 12.75
C GLY A 378 14.28 0.23 12.60
N VAL A 379 14.30 -0.46 13.74
CA VAL A 379 14.12 -1.92 13.85
C VAL A 379 13.16 -2.21 14.98
N LYS A 380 12.40 -3.30 14.89
CA LYS A 380 11.49 -3.75 15.98
C LYS A 380 12.14 -3.56 17.37
N PRO A 381 11.38 -3.21 18.41
CA PRO A 381 9.93 -3.17 18.49
C PRO A 381 9.32 -1.94 17.80
N ASP A 382 7.99 -1.95 17.61
CA ASP A 382 7.24 -1.02 16.77
C ASP A 382 7.45 0.46 17.10
N GLU A 383 7.60 0.80 18.36
CA GLU A 383 7.87 2.18 18.79
C GLU A 383 9.15 2.75 18.15
N ARG A 384 10.12 1.88 17.81
CA ARG A 384 11.38 2.28 17.14
C ARG A 384 11.26 2.34 15.61
N LEU A 385 10.17 1.81 15.05
CA LEU A 385 9.83 1.97 13.64
C LEU A 385 9.08 3.28 13.40
N ARG A 386 8.35 3.74 14.43
CA ARG A 386 7.38 4.83 14.39
C ARG A 386 7.88 6.09 15.10
N THR A 387 9.20 6.33 15.05
CA THR A 387 9.87 7.47 15.70
C THR A 387 9.50 8.80 15.03
N PRO A 388 9.63 9.95 15.73
CA PRO A 388 9.37 11.26 15.16
C PRO A 388 10.13 11.53 13.86
N MET A 389 9.48 12.17 12.90
CA MET A 389 10.07 12.64 11.65
C MET A 389 11.22 13.62 11.94
N GLN A 390 12.32 13.50 11.20
CA GLN A 390 13.53 14.30 11.38
C GLN A 390 13.54 15.45 10.37
N TRP A 391 12.96 16.60 10.75
CA TRP A 391 12.85 17.77 9.90
C TRP A 391 14.16 18.56 9.80
N ASP A 392 14.89 18.69 10.90
CA ASP A 392 16.16 19.41 10.96
C ASP A 392 17.16 18.73 11.91
N GLU A 393 18.35 19.32 12.09
CA GLU A 393 19.40 18.79 12.94
C GLU A 393 19.28 19.26 14.41
N THR A 394 18.14 19.80 14.84
CA THR A 394 17.94 20.21 16.23
C THR A 394 18.08 19.02 17.18
N PRO A 395 19.01 19.03 18.11
CA PRO A 395 19.17 17.92 19.05
C PRO A 395 17.90 17.61 19.81
N VAL A 396 17.59 16.33 20.01
CA VAL A 396 16.45 15.81 20.77
C VAL A 396 15.09 15.93 20.06
N THR A 397 14.83 16.99 19.33
CA THR A 397 13.50 17.26 18.76
C THR A 397 13.46 17.21 17.23
N ALA A 398 14.59 17.34 16.56
CA ALA A 398 14.71 17.32 15.09
C ALA A 398 13.69 18.22 14.37
N GLY A 399 13.28 19.36 14.96
CA GLY A 399 12.22 20.23 14.40
C GLY A 399 10.81 19.64 14.45
N PHE A 400 10.64 18.45 15.00
CA PHE A 400 9.34 17.77 15.11
C PHE A 400 8.41 18.46 16.11
N THR A 401 8.94 18.98 17.23
CA THR A 401 8.16 19.57 18.32
C THR A 401 8.85 20.78 18.94
N SER A 402 8.07 21.71 19.44
CA SER A 402 8.54 22.79 20.34
C SER A 402 8.60 22.37 21.80
N ALA A 403 8.10 21.17 22.16
CA ALA A 403 8.22 20.60 23.49
C ALA A 403 9.68 20.30 23.83
N ARG A 404 9.97 20.11 25.11
CA ARG A 404 11.31 19.73 25.56
C ARG A 404 11.77 18.35 25.03
N ARG A 405 10.82 17.44 24.78
CA ARG A 405 11.04 16.10 24.26
C ARG A 405 9.80 15.62 23.49
N PRO A 406 10.00 14.86 22.42
CA PRO A 406 8.89 14.17 21.75
C PRO A 406 8.41 12.97 22.58
N TRP A 407 7.25 12.39 22.20
CA TRP A 407 6.65 11.21 22.83
C TRP A 407 7.55 9.96 22.78
N GLN A 408 8.44 9.88 21.79
CA GLN A 408 9.41 8.83 21.57
C GLN A 408 10.75 9.47 21.20
N ASP A 409 11.87 8.85 21.58
CA ASP A 409 13.19 9.32 21.18
C ASP A 409 13.36 9.23 19.65
N LEU A 410 14.16 10.15 19.09
CA LEU A 410 14.46 10.17 17.66
C LEU A 410 15.13 8.88 17.18
N ALA A 411 14.96 8.55 15.90
CA ALA A 411 15.81 7.56 15.25
C ALA A 411 17.27 8.02 15.22
N PRO A 412 18.25 7.10 15.19
CA PRO A 412 19.65 7.45 15.03
C PRO A 412 19.93 8.17 13.71
N GLY A 413 20.99 8.99 13.67
CA GLY A 413 21.49 9.59 12.44
C GLY A 413 21.05 11.03 12.19
N ASN A 414 20.23 11.61 13.06
CA ASN A 414 19.77 13.00 12.88
C ASN A 414 20.95 14.00 12.82
N GLU A 415 21.87 13.90 13.76
CA GLU A 415 23.07 14.78 13.81
C GLU A 415 24.08 14.46 12.69
N GLU A 416 23.97 13.30 12.06
CA GLU A 416 24.78 12.84 10.92
C GLU A 416 24.14 13.17 9.56
N GLY A 417 23.06 13.96 9.54
CA GLY A 417 22.42 14.45 8.33
C GLY A 417 21.24 13.61 7.82
N ILE A 418 20.71 12.68 8.63
CA ILE A 418 19.41 12.05 8.34
C ILE A 418 18.30 13.00 8.80
N SER A 419 18.12 14.09 8.05
CA SER A 419 17.04 15.06 8.24
C SER A 419 16.67 15.72 6.93
N VAL A 420 15.43 16.21 6.84
CA VAL A 420 14.94 16.92 5.66
C VAL A 420 15.85 18.12 5.34
N ALA A 421 16.10 19.01 6.31
CA ALA A 421 16.86 20.21 6.10
C ALA A 421 18.33 19.96 5.70
N ALA A 422 18.96 18.89 6.19
CA ALA A 422 20.30 18.52 5.75
C ALA A 422 20.30 18.04 4.30
N GLN A 423 19.33 17.19 3.93
CA GLN A 423 19.29 16.57 2.60
C GLN A 423 18.77 17.51 1.52
N GLU A 424 17.95 18.50 1.85
CA GLU A 424 17.56 19.55 0.88
C GLU A 424 18.75 20.35 0.35
N ARG A 425 19.80 20.49 1.15
CA ARG A 425 21.01 21.22 0.77
C ARG A 425 21.99 20.40 -0.10
N ASP A 426 21.81 19.10 -0.17
CA ASP A 426 22.66 18.19 -0.95
C ASP A 426 21.91 17.67 -2.19
N PRO A 427 22.24 18.13 -3.40
CA PRO A 427 21.60 17.66 -4.64
C PRO A 427 21.68 16.14 -4.85
N GLU A 428 22.72 15.50 -4.27
CA GLU A 428 22.93 14.06 -4.37
C GLU A 428 22.32 13.27 -3.21
N SER A 429 21.50 13.90 -2.36
CA SER A 429 20.85 13.25 -1.24
C SER A 429 19.82 12.19 -1.68
N LEU A 430 19.46 11.33 -0.74
CA LEU A 430 18.37 10.36 -0.96
C LEU A 430 17.02 11.05 -1.15
N LEU A 431 16.74 12.11 -0.38
CA LEU A 431 15.54 12.94 -0.52
C LEU A 431 15.38 13.51 -1.93
N ASN A 432 16.43 14.15 -2.45
CA ASN A 432 16.37 14.75 -3.79
C ASN A 432 16.28 13.68 -4.89
N PHE A 433 16.81 12.49 -4.65
CA PHE A 433 16.61 11.34 -5.55
C PHE A 433 15.16 10.84 -5.55
N TYR A 434 14.50 10.73 -4.37
CA TYR A 434 13.08 10.39 -4.29
C TYR A 434 12.20 11.46 -4.98
N ARG A 435 12.46 12.75 -4.72
CA ARG A 435 11.77 13.86 -5.39
C ARG A 435 11.84 13.74 -6.91
N ALA A 436 13.04 13.55 -7.44
CA ALA A 436 13.24 13.42 -8.88
C ALA A 436 12.52 12.20 -9.49
N LEU A 437 12.50 11.06 -8.80
CA LEU A 437 11.79 9.86 -9.27
C LEU A 437 10.27 10.02 -9.20
N ILE A 438 9.74 10.61 -8.13
CA ILE A 438 8.30 10.83 -7.98
C ILE A 438 7.83 11.82 -9.06
N GLN A 439 8.57 12.91 -9.29
CA GLN A 439 8.28 13.86 -10.35
C GLN A 439 8.37 13.22 -11.74
N LEU A 440 9.38 12.37 -11.98
CA LEU A 440 9.45 11.59 -13.21
C LEU A 440 8.18 10.76 -13.39
N ARG A 441 7.76 10.01 -12.36
CA ARG A 441 6.54 9.20 -12.44
C ARG A 441 5.29 10.05 -12.67
N ASN A 442 5.18 11.20 -11.98
CA ASN A 442 4.04 12.12 -12.14
C ASN A 442 3.97 12.72 -13.54
N ASN A 443 5.12 12.99 -14.16
CA ASN A 443 5.19 13.58 -15.51
C ASN A 443 5.10 12.55 -16.65
N GLU A 444 5.32 11.26 -16.35
CA GLU A 444 5.37 10.18 -17.34
C GLU A 444 4.18 9.22 -17.19
N PRO A 445 3.08 9.45 -17.93
CA PRO A 445 1.92 8.53 -17.91
C PRO A 445 2.31 7.08 -18.21
N THR A 446 3.33 6.88 -19.04
CA THR A 446 3.85 5.55 -19.39
C THR A 446 4.42 4.81 -18.18
N LEU A 447 4.99 5.49 -17.18
CA LEU A 447 5.39 4.86 -15.91
C LEU A 447 4.19 4.49 -15.03
N ARG A 448 3.07 5.22 -15.14
CA ARG A 448 1.85 4.93 -14.34
C ARG A 448 1.00 3.84 -14.97
N ALA A 449 0.77 3.91 -16.29
CA ALA A 449 -0.21 3.11 -17.00
C ALA A 449 0.36 2.21 -18.11
N GLY A 450 1.63 2.38 -18.51
CA GLY A 450 2.26 1.56 -19.53
C GLY A 450 2.46 0.11 -19.10
N ASP A 451 2.40 -0.83 -20.03
CA ASP A 451 2.71 -2.23 -19.76
C ASP A 451 4.19 -2.43 -19.32
N TRP A 452 4.52 -3.62 -18.93
CA TRP A 452 5.87 -3.96 -18.52
C TRP A 452 6.40 -5.15 -19.33
N LEU A 453 7.60 -5.01 -19.86
CA LEU A 453 8.29 -6.08 -20.57
C LEU A 453 9.74 -6.19 -20.11
N ASN A 454 10.09 -7.30 -19.47
CA ASN A 454 11.50 -7.57 -19.13
C ASN A 454 12.36 -7.74 -20.37
N LEU A 455 13.54 -7.14 -20.35
CA LEU A 455 14.59 -7.33 -21.36
C LEU A 455 15.69 -8.24 -20.81
N ARG A 456 16.32 -8.99 -21.71
CA ARG A 456 17.51 -9.73 -21.38
C ARG A 456 18.74 -8.82 -21.43
N ALA A 457 19.40 -8.66 -20.28
CA ALA A 457 20.65 -7.92 -20.18
C ALA A 457 21.87 -8.89 -20.17
N SER A 458 22.95 -8.51 -20.84
CA SER A 458 24.22 -9.26 -20.84
C SER A 458 24.85 -9.31 -19.44
N ASN A 459 24.61 -8.30 -18.62
CA ASN A 459 25.00 -8.25 -17.20
C ASN A 459 23.82 -8.55 -16.29
N ARG A 460 23.89 -9.64 -15.53
CA ARG A 460 22.83 -10.10 -14.62
C ARG A 460 22.53 -9.16 -13.45
N ARG A 461 23.41 -8.18 -13.20
CA ARG A 461 23.23 -7.17 -12.14
C ARG A 461 22.43 -5.98 -12.62
N VAL A 462 22.13 -5.91 -13.90
CA VAL A 462 21.30 -4.85 -14.46
C VAL A 462 19.87 -5.35 -14.61
N TYR A 463 18.94 -4.65 -14.01
CA TYR A 463 17.52 -4.79 -14.27
C TYR A 463 17.14 -3.86 -15.42
N ALA A 464 16.76 -4.46 -16.54
CA ALA A 464 16.38 -3.74 -17.76
C ALA A 464 14.96 -4.14 -18.16
N PHE A 465 14.09 -3.17 -18.35
CA PHE A 465 12.71 -3.41 -18.81
C PHE A 465 12.15 -2.23 -19.59
N LEU A 466 11.13 -2.51 -20.38
CA LEU A 466 10.33 -1.50 -21.05
C LEU A 466 9.05 -1.22 -20.27
N ARG A 467 8.65 0.04 -20.23
CA ARG A 467 7.31 0.50 -19.95
C ARG A 467 6.75 1.04 -21.26
N ARG A 468 5.60 0.54 -21.70
CA ARG A 468 5.08 0.85 -23.04
C ARG A 468 3.63 1.30 -22.95
N ALA A 469 3.33 2.41 -23.61
CA ALA A 469 1.99 2.90 -23.91
C ALA A 469 1.79 2.93 -25.44
N ALA A 470 0.60 3.34 -25.90
CA ALA A 470 0.29 3.32 -27.34
C ALA A 470 1.30 4.09 -28.19
N ASP A 471 1.73 5.25 -27.73
CA ASP A 471 2.58 6.18 -28.50
C ASP A 471 3.89 6.53 -27.78
N ASP A 472 4.21 5.87 -26.67
CA ASP A 472 5.40 6.18 -25.87
C ASP A 472 6.02 4.91 -25.28
N THR A 473 7.34 4.82 -25.34
CA THR A 473 8.09 3.70 -24.76
C THR A 473 9.27 4.21 -23.96
N LEU A 474 9.35 3.76 -22.72
CA LEU A 474 10.44 4.05 -21.81
C LEU A 474 11.26 2.79 -21.54
N LEU A 475 12.56 2.88 -21.74
CA LEU A 475 13.53 1.88 -21.31
C LEU A 475 14.05 2.29 -19.92
N VAL A 476 13.87 1.42 -18.95
CA VAL A 476 14.39 1.59 -17.59
C VAL A 476 15.58 0.67 -17.39
N LEU A 477 16.68 1.24 -16.92
CA LEU A 477 17.93 0.55 -16.57
C LEU A 477 18.27 0.84 -15.12
N ILE A 478 18.45 -0.20 -14.31
CA ILE A 478 18.85 -0.07 -12.91
C ILE A 478 20.06 -1.00 -12.66
N ASN A 479 21.20 -0.42 -12.36
CA ASN A 479 22.38 -1.17 -11.95
C ASN A 479 22.28 -1.51 -10.46
N TYR A 480 22.12 -2.78 -10.14
CA TYR A 480 22.05 -3.28 -8.76
C TYR A 480 23.43 -3.43 -8.11
N ASP A 481 24.52 -3.24 -8.87
CA ASP A 481 25.89 -3.45 -8.39
C ASP A 481 26.56 -2.16 -7.95
N ASP A 482 27.51 -2.27 -7.02
CA ASP A 482 28.43 -1.22 -6.61
C ASP A 482 29.59 -1.00 -7.62
N GLN A 483 29.59 -1.73 -8.73
CA GLN A 483 30.54 -1.60 -9.83
C GLN A 483 29.86 -1.01 -11.08
N PRO A 484 30.58 -0.19 -11.85
CA PRO A 484 30.06 0.31 -13.12
C PRO A 484 29.94 -0.82 -14.15
N VAL A 485 28.96 -0.72 -15.04
CA VAL A 485 28.75 -1.62 -16.18
C VAL A 485 29.06 -0.86 -17.46
N THR A 486 30.08 -1.29 -18.23
CA THR A 486 30.55 -0.61 -19.43
C THR A 486 30.21 -1.31 -20.75
N ASP A 487 29.85 -2.60 -20.68
CA ASP A 487 29.59 -3.42 -21.88
C ASP A 487 28.15 -3.99 -21.85
N LEU A 488 27.17 -3.13 -21.50
CA LEU A 488 25.78 -3.55 -21.41
C LEU A 488 25.21 -3.76 -22.81
N GLU A 489 24.78 -4.98 -23.08
CA GLU A 489 23.98 -5.33 -24.26
C GLU A 489 22.61 -5.82 -23.82
N LEU A 490 21.59 -5.40 -24.55
CA LEU A 490 20.19 -5.78 -24.33
C LEU A 490 19.66 -6.55 -25.54
N GLU A 491 18.76 -7.48 -25.25
CA GLU A 491 18.00 -8.23 -26.25
C GLU A 491 16.49 -8.10 -25.95
N GLY A 492 15.71 -7.83 -27.00
CA GLY A 492 14.25 -7.81 -26.98
C GLY A 492 13.67 -8.84 -27.94
N ARG A 493 12.66 -9.58 -27.48
CA ARG A 493 11.94 -10.58 -28.30
C ARG A 493 11.07 -9.90 -29.36
N ALA A 494 10.54 -10.68 -30.29
CA ALA A 494 9.54 -10.19 -31.26
C ALA A 494 8.39 -9.44 -30.57
N GLY A 495 7.99 -8.29 -31.11
CA GLY A 495 6.99 -7.39 -30.54
C GLY A 495 7.47 -6.57 -29.34
N ALA A 496 8.78 -6.55 -29.04
CA ALA A 496 9.31 -5.74 -27.93
C ALA A 496 9.19 -4.24 -28.22
N LEU A 497 9.57 -3.81 -29.42
CA LEU A 497 9.57 -2.40 -29.82
C LEU A 497 8.93 -2.19 -31.20
N PRO A 498 8.24 -1.05 -31.41
CA PRO A 498 8.01 -0.55 -32.77
C PRO A 498 9.33 -0.10 -33.41
N LEU A 499 9.29 0.39 -34.66
CA LEU A 499 10.47 1.05 -35.23
C LEU A 499 10.83 2.28 -34.39
N VAL A 500 12.07 2.33 -33.91
CA VAL A 500 12.63 3.40 -33.07
C VAL A 500 13.80 4.05 -33.80
N THR A 501 13.82 5.36 -33.85
CA THR A 501 14.88 6.13 -34.55
C THR A 501 15.61 7.10 -33.62
N ASN A 502 15.06 7.34 -32.40
CA ASN A 502 15.64 8.27 -31.45
C ASN A 502 15.63 7.66 -30.03
N ALA A 503 16.59 8.07 -29.21
CA ALA A 503 16.68 7.73 -27.79
C ALA A 503 17.09 8.98 -27.00
N GLU A 504 16.29 9.33 -26.00
CA GLU A 504 16.49 10.50 -25.15
C GLU A 504 16.55 10.08 -23.68
N VAL A 505 17.62 10.46 -22.98
CA VAL A 505 17.71 10.26 -21.52
C VAL A 505 16.79 11.27 -20.83
N ILE A 506 15.76 10.78 -20.15
CA ILE A 506 14.81 11.62 -19.40
C ILE A 506 15.05 11.56 -17.89
N PHE A 507 15.86 10.59 -17.41
CA PHE A 507 16.34 10.50 -16.03
C PHE A 507 17.74 9.87 -16.01
N GLY A 508 18.63 10.44 -15.22
CA GLY A 508 20.07 10.10 -15.18
C GLY A 508 20.87 10.99 -16.14
N GLU A 509 22.15 10.70 -16.30
CA GLU A 509 23.07 11.54 -17.08
C GLU A 509 23.58 10.84 -18.36
N GLY A 510 24.08 11.63 -19.31
CA GLY A 510 24.76 11.14 -20.50
C GLY A 510 23.84 11.00 -21.72
N ALA A 511 24.36 10.35 -22.75
CA ALA A 511 23.66 10.12 -24.01
C ALA A 511 23.12 8.70 -24.11
N ALA A 512 22.09 8.52 -24.92
CA ALA A 512 21.56 7.22 -25.27
C ALA A 512 21.59 6.99 -26.77
N ALA A 513 21.73 5.73 -27.18
CA ALA A 513 21.63 5.30 -28.57
C ALA A 513 20.28 4.62 -28.83
N ALA A 514 19.71 4.80 -30.01
CA ALA A 514 18.52 4.04 -30.42
C ALA A 514 18.88 2.61 -30.83
N PRO A 515 18.00 1.61 -30.57
CA PRO A 515 18.20 0.24 -31.04
C PRO A 515 18.00 0.10 -32.55
N GLY A 516 18.70 -0.85 -33.14
CA GLY A 516 18.33 -1.38 -34.46
C GLY A 516 17.21 -2.40 -34.29
N VAL A 517 15.98 -2.02 -34.66
CA VAL A 517 14.79 -2.88 -34.49
C VAL A 517 14.52 -3.64 -35.79
N ALA A 518 14.33 -4.95 -35.69
CA ALA A 518 13.94 -5.81 -36.82
C ALA A 518 12.44 -5.64 -37.17
N ASP A 519 12.03 -6.11 -38.35
CA ASP A 519 10.63 -5.98 -38.84
C ASP A 519 9.60 -6.64 -37.90
N ASP A 520 10.00 -7.62 -37.13
CA ASP A 520 9.13 -8.27 -36.13
C ASP A 520 9.14 -7.58 -34.75
N GLY A 521 9.86 -6.45 -34.61
CA GLY A 521 9.97 -5.71 -33.35
C GLY A 521 11.01 -6.27 -32.36
N SER A 522 11.81 -7.26 -32.76
CA SER A 522 12.93 -7.75 -31.98
C SER A 522 14.18 -6.89 -32.16
N PHE A 523 15.12 -7.00 -31.22
CA PHE A 523 16.46 -6.42 -31.32
C PHE A 523 17.48 -7.24 -30.54
N GLU A 524 18.73 -7.22 -31.01
CA GLU A 524 19.85 -7.93 -30.40
C GLU A 524 21.06 -6.98 -30.26
N ALA A 525 21.93 -7.29 -29.32
CA ALA A 525 23.18 -6.54 -29.05
C ALA A 525 22.99 -5.02 -28.96
N TYR A 526 21.86 -4.59 -28.45
CA TYR A 526 21.56 -3.16 -28.28
C TYR A 526 22.35 -2.59 -27.10
N ARG A 527 23.15 -1.59 -27.37
CA ARG A 527 23.95 -0.85 -26.38
C ARG A 527 23.31 0.52 -26.15
N PRO A 528 22.41 0.65 -25.18
CA PRO A 528 21.68 1.90 -24.93
C PRO A 528 22.58 3.03 -24.45
N VAL A 529 23.63 2.70 -23.70
CA VAL A 529 24.55 3.66 -23.04
C VAL A 529 25.97 3.13 -23.06
N ASP A 530 26.96 4.03 -23.03
CA ASP A 530 28.39 3.64 -22.95
C ASP A 530 28.75 3.03 -21.58
N ALA A 531 28.16 3.56 -20.53
CA ALA A 531 28.36 3.08 -19.17
C ALA A 531 27.12 3.35 -18.30
N LEU A 532 26.91 2.49 -17.31
CA LEU A 532 25.96 2.66 -16.22
C LEU A 532 26.73 2.59 -14.90
N GLY A 533 26.75 3.68 -14.15
CA GLY A 533 27.52 3.81 -12.90
C GLY A 533 27.02 2.85 -11.80
N PRO A 534 27.74 2.80 -10.67
CA PRO A 534 27.32 2.04 -9.50
C PRO A 534 25.96 2.50 -8.98
N TYR A 535 25.03 1.57 -8.76
CA TYR A 535 23.66 1.85 -8.28
C TYR A 535 22.91 2.90 -9.10
N GLU A 536 23.35 3.14 -10.33
CA GLU A 536 22.73 4.13 -11.22
C GLU A 536 21.42 3.63 -11.79
N THR A 537 20.45 4.55 -11.86
CA THR A 537 19.20 4.39 -12.60
C THR A 537 19.19 5.31 -13.79
N ARG A 538 18.77 4.80 -14.96
CA ARG A 538 18.59 5.59 -16.16
C ARG A 538 17.25 5.26 -16.80
N VAL A 539 16.49 6.30 -17.18
CA VAL A 539 15.26 6.14 -17.95
C VAL A 539 15.44 6.84 -19.29
N ILE A 540 15.16 6.10 -20.34
CA ILE A 540 15.39 6.53 -21.73
C ILE A 540 14.07 6.44 -22.49
N ARG A 541 13.64 7.53 -23.09
CA ARG A 541 12.52 7.53 -24.03
C ARG A 541 13.00 7.04 -25.39
N LEU A 542 12.29 6.06 -25.96
CA LEU A 542 12.52 5.48 -27.27
C LEU A 542 11.40 5.91 -28.23
N SER A 543 11.72 6.68 -29.31
CA SER A 543 10.74 7.23 -30.23
C SER A 543 11.15 7.10 -31.72
#